data_ffc548cb01d714eae4aae522baffabf3
#
_entry.id   ffc548cb01d714eae4aae522baffabf3
#
_cell.length_a   1.000
_cell.length_b   1.000
_cell.length_c   1.000
_cell.angle_alpha   90.00
_cell.angle_beta   90.00
_cell.angle_gamma   90.00
#
_symmetry.space_group_name_H-M   'P 1'
#
loop_
_entity.id
_entity.type
_entity.pdbx_description
1 polymer ?
#
loop_
_entity_poly.entity_id
_entity_poly.type
_entity_poly.pdbx_seq_one_letter_code
_entity_poly.pdbx_strand_id
1 'polypeptide(L)'
;SGKVISFDVQKDAVDSTENLLNSRGQTADVHLESHEYMTKYADRDSVSCIVFNLGYLPSGDHSVFTHAESTIKAIEGGLGLLKKGGLMCVSVYYGGDSGYEERDALLPYLKTLDSSKYQVLKLDFYNWTNDPPFPVFIIKN
;
A
#
# COMPACT_ATOMS: atom_id res chain seq x y z
N SER A 1 -11.04 0.98 -19.49
CA SER A 1 -9.58 1.10 -19.33
C SER A 1 -9.31 2.16 -18.28
N GLY A 2 -8.56 1.82 -17.26
CA GLY A 2 -8.18 2.75 -16.19
C GLY A 2 -6.70 3.16 -16.33
N LYS A 3 -6.32 4.25 -15.65
CA LYS A 3 -4.93 4.64 -15.47
C LYS A 3 -4.37 3.93 -14.23
N VAL A 4 -3.16 3.42 -14.31
CA VAL A 4 -2.41 2.85 -13.18
C VAL A 4 -1.21 3.75 -12.90
N ILE A 5 -1.01 4.05 -11.61
CA ILE A 5 0.16 4.78 -11.10
C ILE A 5 0.82 3.87 -10.07
N SER A 6 2.13 3.72 -10.17
CA SER A 6 2.93 2.86 -9.28
C SER A 6 4.09 3.66 -8.67
N PHE A 7 4.40 3.36 -7.42
CA PHE A 7 5.48 4.01 -6.67
C PHE A 7 6.38 2.95 -6.06
N ASP A 8 7.68 3.15 -6.16
CA ASP A 8 8.69 2.41 -5.42
C ASP A 8 9.88 3.32 -5.15
N VAL A 9 10.55 3.14 -4.02
CA VAL A 9 11.77 3.89 -3.65
C VAL A 9 13.03 3.22 -4.15
N GLN A 10 12.95 1.96 -4.59
CA GLN A 10 14.08 1.19 -5.10
C GLN A 10 14.12 1.24 -6.62
N LYS A 11 15.24 1.72 -7.17
CA LYS A 11 15.40 1.82 -8.63
C LYS A 11 15.26 0.47 -9.33
N ASP A 12 15.82 -0.60 -8.77
CA ASP A 12 15.76 -1.93 -9.36
C ASP A 12 14.32 -2.46 -9.44
N ALA A 13 13.46 -2.13 -8.48
CA ALA A 13 12.04 -2.47 -8.49
C ALA A 13 11.29 -1.69 -9.58
N VAL A 14 11.59 -0.40 -9.72
CA VAL A 14 11.03 0.43 -10.80
C VAL A 14 11.44 -0.12 -12.17
N ASP A 15 12.74 -0.36 -12.38
CA ASP A 15 13.27 -0.87 -13.66
C ASP A 15 12.66 -2.25 -14.00
N SER A 16 12.51 -3.13 -13.00
CA SER A 16 11.87 -4.44 -13.16
C SER A 16 10.40 -4.33 -13.56
N THR A 17 9.68 -3.39 -12.93
CA THR A 17 8.26 -3.13 -13.23
C THR A 17 8.10 -2.61 -14.65
N GLU A 18 8.91 -1.64 -15.07
CA GLU A 18 8.88 -1.09 -16.44
C GLU A 18 9.19 -2.16 -17.48
N ASN A 19 10.22 -2.98 -17.24
CA ASN A 19 10.59 -4.09 -18.13
C ASN A 19 9.45 -5.10 -18.28
N LEU A 20 8.77 -5.43 -17.19
CA LEU A 20 7.63 -6.35 -17.20
C LEU A 20 6.43 -5.78 -17.97
N LEU A 21 6.11 -4.51 -17.77
CA LEU A 21 5.04 -3.81 -18.49
C LEU A 21 5.34 -3.80 -20.01
N ASN A 22 6.57 -3.42 -20.38
CA ASN A 22 7.01 -3.39 -21.78
C ASN A 22 6.92 -4.78 -22.43
N SER A 23 7.35 -5.83 -21.74
CA SER A 23 7.30 -7.21 -22.24
C SER A 23 5.88 -7.72 -22.49
N ARG A 24 4.89 -7.12 -21.81
CA ARG A 24 3.47 -7.47 -21.91
C ARG A 24 2.66 -6.50 -22.76
N GLY A 25 3.28 -5.48 -23.33
CA GLY A 25 2.60 -4.42 -24.08
C GLY A 25 1.61 -3.63 -23.22
N GLN A 26 1.90 -3.51 -21.92
CA GLN A 26 1.09 -2.76 -20.95
C GLN A 26 1.77 -1.45 -20.57
N THR A 27 0.98 -0.51 -20.07
CA THR A 27 1.48 0.81 -19.65
C THR A 27 0.98 1.17 -18.26
N ALA A 28 1.85 1.81 -17.46
CA ALA A 28 1.51 2.47 -16.21
C ALA A 28 2.44 3.68 -16.02
N ASP A 29 2.05 4.63 -15.18
CA ASP A 29 2.95 5.68 -14.71
C ASP A 29 3.75 5.11 -13.54
N VAL A 30 5.02 4.80 -13.73
CA VAL A 30 5.90 4.25 -12.69
C VAL A 30 6.83 5.34 -12.18
N HIS A 31 6.87 5.53 -10.87
CA HIS A 31 7.63 6.60 -10.22
C HIS A 31 8.63 6.02 -9.23
N LEU A 32 9.89 6.47 -9.35
CA LEU A 32 10.92 6.27 -8.33
C LEU A 32 10.74 7.32 -7.23
N GLU A 33 9.73 7.11 -6.39
CA GLU A 33 9.35 8.05 -5.34
C GLU A 33 8.63 7.32 -4.20
N SER A 34 8.66 7.88 -2.99
CA SER A 34 7.91 7.36 -1.85
C SER A 34 6.39 7.49 -2.07
N HIS A 35 5.66 6.45 -1.72
CA HIS A 35 4.20 6.42 -1.75
C HIS A 35 3.54 7.50 -0.89
N GLU A 36 4.25 8.09 0.07
CA GLU A 36 3.73 9.22 0.87
C GLU A 36 3.40 10.48 0.04
N TYR A 37 3.97 10.57 -1.17
CA TYR A 37 3.74 11.67 -2.09
C TYR A 37 2.68 11.41 -3.16
N MET A 38 1.94 10.31 -3.07
CA MET A 38 0.93 9.92 -4.08
C MET A 38 -0.12 10.99 -4.36
N THR A 39 -0.38 11.89 -3.39
CA THR A 39 -1.33 13.00 -3.56
C THR A 39 -0.92 14.03 -4.61
N LYS A 40 0.33 14.00 -5.08
CA LYS A 40 0.79 14.85 -6.20
C LYS A 40 0.31 14.35 -7.57
N TYR A 41 -0.14 13.09 -7.66
CA TYR A 41 -0.36 12.38 -8.93
C TYR A 41 -1.82 12.06 -9.24
N ALA A 42 -2.72 12.34 -8.32
CA ALA A 42 -4.14 12.11 -8.49
C ALA A 42 -4.98 13.16 -7.73
N ASP A 43 -6.16 13.43 -8.25
CA ASP A 43 -7.10 14.34 -7.63
C ASP A 43 -7.86 13.69 -6.47
N ARG A 44 -8.39 14.51 -5.55
CA ARG A 44 -9.27 14.04 -4.49
C ARG A 44 -10.50 13.35 -5.09
N ASP A 45 -10.96 12.29 -4.43
CA ASP A 45 -12.17 11.55 -4.80
C ASP A 45 -12.17 10.97 -6.23
N SER A 46 -10.96 10.75 -6.82
CA SER A 46 -10.83 10.27 -8.20
C SER A 46 -10.38 8.82 -8.31
N VAL A 47 -9.71 8.27 -7.28
CA VAL A 47 -9.07 6.96 -7.34
C VAL A 47 -10.04 5.85 -6.94
N SER A 48 -10.14 4.81 -7.76
CA SER A 48 -11.04 3.67 -7.51
C SER A 48 -10.43 2.63 -6.58
N CYS A 49 -9.11 2.43 -6.68
CA CYS A 49 -8.42 1.40 -5.91
C CYS A 49 -6.99 1.85 -5.59
N ILE A 50 -6.57 1.63 -4.35
CA ILE A 50 -5.18 1.83 -3.90
C ILE A 50 -4.72 0.51 -3.27
N VAL A 51 -3.52 0.06 -3.63
CA VAL A 51 -2.94 -1.16 -3.07
C VAL A 51 -1.57 -0.84 -2.49
N PHE A 52 -1.40 -1.17 -1.22
CA PHE A 52 -0.11 -1.18 -0.54
C PHE A 52 0.35 -2.63 -0.38
N ASN A 53 1.46 -2.96 -1.01
CA ASN A 53 2.18 -4.20 -0.77
C ASN A 53 3.50 -3.82 -0.08
N LEU A 54 3.39 -3.57 1.22
CA LEU A 54 4.50 -3.09 2.04
C LEU A 54 5.48 -4.22 2.31
N GLY A 55 6.76 -3.94 2.28
CA GLY A 55 7.80 -4.93 2.51
C GLY A 55 9.12 -4.50 1.86
N TYR A 56 10.07 -5.40 1.88
CA TYR A 56 11.35 -5.24 1.19
C TYR A 56 11.39 -6.12 -0.06
N LEU A 57 12.16 -5.70 -1.05
CA LEU A 57 12.43 -6.52 -2.22
C LEU A 57 13.29 -7.72 -1.77
N PRO A 58 12.87 -9.00 -1.98
CA PRO A 58 13.59 -10.18 -1.47
C PRO A 58 15.06 -10.27 -1.90
N SER A 59 15.41 -9.64 -3.02
CA SER A 59 16.79 -9.57 -3.55
C SER A 59 17.40 -8.16 -3.44
N GLY A 60 16.72 -7.22 -2.79
CA GLY A 60 17.14 -5.83 -2.68
C GLY A 60 17.93 -5.52 -1.41
N ASP A 61 18.21 -4.24 -1.21
CA ASP A 61 18.85 -3.74 -0.01
C ASP A 61 17.90 -3.80 1.18
N HIS A 62 18.16 -4.72 2.11
CA HIS A 62 17.37 -4.93 3.33
C HIS A 62 17.48 -3.78 4.35
N SER A 63 18.30 -2.77 4.11
CA SER A 63 18.34 -1.54 4.91
C SER A 63 17.25 -0.53 4.51
N VAL A 64 16.60 -0.76 3.37
CA VAL A 64 15.52 0.09 2.86
C VAL A 64 14.17 -0.56 3.21
N PHE A 65 13.58 -0.12 4.31
CA PHE A 65 12.23 -0.58 4.69
C PHE A 65 11.24 0.57 4.67
N THR A 66 9.98 0.20 4.58
CA THR A 66 8.88 1.14 4.78
C THR A 66 8.76 1.45 6.27
N HIS A 67 8.81 2.72 6.65
CA HIS A 67 8.58 3.13 8.03
C HIS A 67 7.08 3.29 8.29
N ALA A 68 6.62 2.88 9.47
CA ALA A 68 5.21 2.98 9.87
C ALA A 68 4.65 4.39 9.70
N GLU A 69 5.46 5.42 9.98
CA GLU A 69 5.06 6.82 9.84
C GLU A 69 4.78 7.20 8.37
N SER A 70 5.66 6.82 7.43
CA SER A 70 5.45 7.09 6.01
C SER A 70 4.25 6.32 5.44
N THR A 71 4.03 5.09 5.92
CA THR A 71 2.86 4.28 5.56
C THR A 71 1.57 4.93 6.05
N ILE A 72 1.49 5.34 7.30
CA ILE A 72 0.31 6.02 7.87
C ILE A 72 0.01 7.30 7.08
N LYS A 73 1.03 8.12 6.81
CA LYS A 73 0.89 9.34 6.01
C LYS A 73 0.39 9.05 4.59
N ALA A 74 0.89 7.98 3.98
CA ALA A 74 0.43 7.55 2.66
C ALA A 74 -1.03 7.06 2.67
N ILE A 75 -1.43 6.32 3.71
CA ILE A 75 -2.82 5.89 3.89
C ILE A 75 -3.73 7.12 4.05
N GLU A 76 -3.37 8.08 4.91
CA GLU A 76 -4.14 9.32 5.10
C GLU A 76 -4.33 10.07 3.78
N GLY A 77 -3.24 10.28 3.03
CA GLY A 77 -3.29 10.88 1.70
C GLY A 77 -4.18 10.09 0.76
N GLY A 78 -3.99 8.77 0.70
CA GLY A 78 -4.75 7.86 -0.15
C GLY A 78 -6.25 7.85 0.15
N LEU A 79 -6.65 7.91 1.42
CA LEU A 79 -8.06 8.02 1.80
C LEU A 79 -8.72 9.29 1.24
N GLY A 80 -7.96 10.39 1.13
CA GLY A 80 -8.42 11.60 0.47
C GLY A 80 -8.60 11.44 -1.04
N LEU A 81 -7.78 10.59 -1.68
CA LEU A 81 -7.85 10.33 -3.13
C LEU A 81 -8.95 9.34 -3.51
N LEU A 82 -9.30 8.40 -2.61
CA LEU A 82 -10.36 7.42 -2.89
C LEU A 82 -11.69 8.11 -3.15
N LYS A 83 -12.35 7.70 -4.23
CA LYS A 83 -13.73 8.06 -4.48
C LYS A 83 -14.68 7.30 -3.55
N LYS A 84 -15.93 7.75 -3.44
CA LYS A 84 -16.99 7.01 -2.75
C LYS A 84 -17.15 5.60 -3.35
N GLY A 85 -17.18 4.56 -2.49
CA GLY A 85 -17.15 3.16 -2.88
C GLY A 85 -15.77 2.66 -3.34
N GLY A 86 -14.75 3.51 -3.27
CA GLY A 86 -13.35 3.13 -3.56
C GLY A 86 -12.77 2.22 -2.49
N LEU A 87 -11.82 1.39 -2.89
CA LEU A 87 -11.18 0.37 -2.06
C LEU A 87 -9.69 0.67 -1.87
N MET A 88 -9.23 0.61 -0.62
CA MET A 88 -7.80 0.51 -0.32
C MET A 88 -7.50 -0.86 0.26
N CYS A 89 -6.46 -1.51 -0.22
CA CYS A 89 -5.94 -2.77 0.30
C CYS A 89 -4.53 -2.53 0.85
N VAL A 90 -4.31 -2.88 2.10
CA VAL A 90 -3.00 -2.81 2.76
C VAL A 90 -2.58 -4.21 3.17
N SER A 91 -1.53 -4.74 2.55
CA SER A 91 -0.92 -6.01 2.97
C SER A 91 0.02 -5.74 4.15
N VAL A 92 -0.35 -6.25 5.31
CA VAL A 92 0.44 -6.10 6.55
C VAL A 92 1.30 -7.34 6.73
N TYR A 93 2.61 -7.14 6.78
CA TYR A 93 3.56 -8.23 6.94
C TYR A 93 3.94 -8.43 8.41
N TYR A 94 4.06 -9.70 8.80
CA TYR A 94 4.77 -10.12 10.00
C TYR A 94 6.19 -10.52 9.57
N GLY A 95 7.21 -10.07 10.22
CA GLY A 95 8.54 -10.61 10.04
C GLY A 95 9.58 -9.64 9.51
N GLY A 96 10.83 -10.02 9.66
CA GLY A 96 11.96 -9.12 9.60
C GLY A 96 12.04 -8.22 10.83
N ASP A 97 13.14 -7.52 10.98
CA ASP A 97 13.44 -6.70 12.17
C ASP A 97 12.49 -5.51 12.37
N SER A 98 11.74 -5.10 11.32
CA SER A 98 10.84 -3.94 11.32
C SER A 98 9.34 -4.27 11.15
N GLY A 99 8.97 -5.50 10.76
CA GLY A 99 7.58 -5.86 10.45
C GLY A 99 6.65 -5.79 11.66
N TYR A 100 7.15 -6.10 12.85
CA TYR A 100 6.37 -5.98 14.09
C TYR A 100 6.11 -4.52 14.46
N GLU A 101 7.10 -3.64 14.30
CA GLU A 101 6.95 -2.21 14.61
C GLU A 101 5.95 -1.56 13.67
N GLU A 102 6.00 -1.87 12.38
CA GLU A 102 5.06 -1.34 11.39
C GLU A 102 3.62 -1.81 11.69
N ARG A 103 3.43 -3.10 11.95
CA ARG A 103 2.11 -3.66 12.33
C ARG A 103 1.57 -3.01 13.59
N ASP A 104 2.41 -2.89 14.64
CA ASP A 104 2.01 -2.42 15.96
C ASP A 104 1.69 -0.91 15.97
N ALA A 105 2.18 -0.17 15.00
CA ALA A 105 1.77 1.22 14.76
C ALA A 105 0.54 1.31 13.85
N LEU A 106 0.48 0.50 12.79
CA LEU A 106 -0.55 0.60 11.76
C LEU A 106 -1.93 0.11 12.25
N LEU A 107 -2.00 -1.03 12.95
CA LEU A 107 -3.29 -1.59 13.38
C LEU A 107 -4.05 -0.68 14.38
N PRO A 108 -3.41 -0.07 15.40
CA PRO A 108 -4.08 0.91 16.25
C PRO A 108 -4.57 2.12 15.46
N TYR A 109 -3.76 2.64 14.54
CA TYR A 109 -4.16 3.75 13.67
C TYR A 109 -5.43 3.42 12.87
N LEU A 110 -5.47 2.26 12.20
CA LEU A 110 -6.62 1.85 11.39
C LEU A 110 -7.92 1.75 12.22
N LYS A 111 -7.83 1.41 13.51
CA LYS A 111 -8.98 1.42 14.42
C LYS A 111 -9.51 2.82 14.74
N THR A 112 -8.72 3.88 14.54
CA THR A 112 -9.15 5.27 14.77
C THR A 112 -9.92 5.87 13.60
N LEU A 113 -9.95 5.19 12.45
CA LEU A 113 -10.67 5.68 11.28
C LEU A 113 -12.17 5.78 11.56
N ASP A 114 -12.76 6.91 11.20
CA ASP A 114 -14.18 7.21 11.41
C ASP A 114 -15.08 6.21 10.66
N SER A 115 -15.78 5.36 11.41
CA SER A 115 -16.65 4.29 10.86
C SER A 115 -17.85 4.82 10.06
N SER A 116 -18.21 6.11 10.22
CA SER A 116 -19.22 6.74 9.37
C SER A 116 -18.72 7.02 7.95
N LYS A 117 -17.40 7.11 7.78
CA LYS A 117 -16.74 7.43 6.50
C LYS A 117 -16.04 6.22 5.87
N TYR A 118 -15.56 5.30 6.70
CA TYR A 118 -14.74 4.17 6.26
C TYR A 118 -15.16 2.89 6.95
N GLN A 119 -15.26 1.81 6.16
CA GLN A 119 -15.34 0.45 6.68
C GLN A 119 -13.95 -0.17 6.63
N VAL A 120 -13.45 -0.66 7.76
CA VAL A 120 -12.15 -1.32 7.86
C VAL A 120 -12.36 -2.80 8.16
N LEU A 121 -11.85 -3.66 7.29
CA LEU A 121 -11.97 -5.11 7.39
C LEU A 121 -10.56 -5.71 7.45
N LYS A 122 -10.26 -6.40 8.55
CA LYS A 122 -9.02 -7.18 8.69
C LYS A 122 -9.33 -8.64 8.40
N LEU A 123 -8.58 -9.28 7.50
CA LEU A 123 -8.73 -10.70 7.19
C LEU A 123 -7.59 -11.49 7.84
N ASP A 124 -7.94 -12.52 8.59
CA ASP A 124 -7.01 -13.45 9.20
C ASP A 124 -7.10 -14.83 8.56
N PHE A 125 -5.97 -15.48 8.34
CA PHE A 125 -5.91 -16.88 7.91
C PHE A 125 -6.11 -17.78 9.12
N TYR A 126 -7.35 -18.18 9.38
CA TYR A 126 -7.76 -18.86 10.61
C TYR A 126 -7.06 -20.21 10.86
N ASN A 127 -6.65 -20.90 9.81
CA ASN A 127 -6.03 -22.24 9.87
C ASN A 127 -4.51 -22.22 9.66
N TRP A 128 -3.87 -21.06 9.60
CA TRP A 128 -2.42 -20.93 9.45
C TRP A 128 -1.77 -20.74 10.82
N THR A 129 -0.70 -21.51 11.07
CA THR A 129 0.03 -21.47 12.35
C THR A 129 1.24 -20.55 12.34
N ASN A 130 1.69 -20.15 11.14
CA ASN A 130 2.80 -19.20 10.96
C ASN A 130 2.20 -17.86 10.60
N ASP A 131 2.53 -16.82 11.31
CA ASP A 131 2.02 -15.45 11.10
C ASP A 131 2.15 -14.98 9.62
N PRO A 132 1.22 -15.35 8.72
CA PRO A 132 1.32 -14.95 7.33
C PRO A 132 0.95 -13.48 7.16
N PRO A 133 1.45 -12.80 6.13
CA PRO A 133 0.93 -11.49 5.77
C PRO A 133 -0.59 -11.53 5.62
N PHE A 134 -1.27 -10.52 6.15
CA PHE A 134 -2.72 -10.44 6.07
C PHE A 134 -3.18 -9.12 5.43
N PRO A 135 -4.24 -9.15 4.62
CA PRO A 135 -4.78 -7.94 4.03
C PRO A 135 -5.74 -7.21 4.98
N VAL A 136 -5.64 -5.89 4.97
CA VAL A 136 -6.65 -5.01 5.55
C VAL A 136 -7.30 -4.24 4.40
N PHE A 137 -8.61 -4.30 4.32
CA PHE A 137 -9.39 -3.54 3.34
C PHE A 137 -10.03 -2.33 3.99
N ILE A 138 -9.97 -1.18 3.33
CA ILE A 138 -10.63 0.05 3.74
C ILE A 138 -11.53 0.48 2.58
N ILE A 139 -12.82 0.58 2.85
CA ILE A 139 -13.83 1.01 1.87
C ILE A 139 -14.33 2.39 2.27
N LYS A 140 -14.32 3.33 1.33
CA LYS A 140 -14.87 4.67 1.56
C LYS A 140 -16.39 4.68 1.32
N ASN A 141 -17.17 5.06 2.33
CA ASN A 141 -18.63 5.14 2.28
C ASN A 141 -19.16 6.27 1.40
#